data_da90feeb9a61eebd5e61dbffef2c6bf0
#
_entry.id   da90feeb9a61eebd5e61dbffef2c6bf0
#
_cell.length_a   1.000
_cell.length_b   1.000
_cell.length_c   1.000
_cell.angle_alpha   90.00
_cell.angle_beta   90.00
_cell.angle_gamma   90.00
#
_symmetry.space_group_name_H-M   'P 1'
#
loop_
_entity.id
_entity.type
_entity.pdbx_description
1 polymer ?
#
loop_
_entity_poly.entity_id
_entity_poly.type
_entity_poly.pdbx_seq_one_letter_code
_entity_poly.pdbx_strand_id
1 'polypeptide(L)'
;FGVEVIGFRAGQDLKEVEKILVESGHADKLKMIYIETPANPTNDLIDIEMCSDLARKYSSSGKKVMVTVDNTYMGPLWQHPLKHRADIVLYSATKYIGGHSDVIAGAAVGSKEVIGKIKKTRTFFGTMIDPHTSWLLMRSLETLKIRMEAAAANAEKVAEYLSRHQKVEKVYYLGYTAKNNPDQAGIFTKQYLSNGAMLSFDVVGGEHEAFTFLNSLKHIKLAVSLGGTESLAEHPASMTHADVPFEEKQELHVTDKMVRLSIGIENYKDL
;
A
#
# COMPACT_ATOMS: atom_id res chain seq x y z
N PHE A 1 6.19 -3.43 24.17
CA PHE A 1 7.60 -3.22 23.78
C PHE A 1 8.09 -1.79 24.06
N GLY A 2 7.23 -0.89 24.60
CA GLY A 2 7.62 0.49 24.92
C GLY A 2 7.98 1.34 23.68
N VAL A 3 7.42 1.01 22.52
CA VAL A 3 7.55 1.80 21.29
C VAL A 3 6.41 2.82 21.26
N GLU A 4 6.77 4.07 21.04
CA GLU A 4 5.85 5.18 20.85
C GLU A 4 5.75 5.48 19.35
N VAL A 5 4.56 5.78 18.87
CA VAL A 5 4.28 6.04 17.45
C VAL A 5 3.74 7.45 17.29
N ILE A 6 4.32 8.19 16.34
CA ILE A 6 3.91 9.53 15.96
C ILE A 6 3.49 9.47 14.49
N GLY A 7 2.23 9.81 14.21
CA GLY A 7 1.69 9.79 12.86
C GLY A 7 1.99 11.07 12.08
N PHE A 8 2.13 10.93 10.77
CA PHE A 8 2.11 12.04 9.81
C PHE A 8 1.33 11.62 8.56
N ARG A 9 0.99 12.58 7.70
CA ARG A 9 0.09 12.36 6.56
C ARG A 9 0.82 12.41 5.23
N ALA A 10 0.27 11.73 4.24
CA ALA A 10 0.66 11.94 2.84
C ALA A 10 0.38 13.40 2.42
N GLY A 11 1.21 13.92 1.52
CA GLY A 11 1.13 15.31 1.07
C GLY A 11 1.84 16.33 1.96
N GLN A 12 2.25 15.97 3.17
CA GLN A 12 3.07 16.82 4.03
C GLN A 12 4.51 16.91 3.53
N ASP A 13 5.09 18.11 3.55
CA ASP A 13 6.47 18.32 3.19
C ASP A 13 7.43 17.97 4.34
N LEU A 14 8.75 18.01 4.04
CA LEU A 14 9.79 17.70 5.03
C LEU A 14 9.69 18.56 6.30
N LYS A 15 9.35 19.86 6.15
CA LYS A 15 9.30 20.79 7.28
C LYS A 15 8.10 20.50 8.17
N GLU A 16 6.97 20.16 7.57
CA GLU A 16 5.74 19.81 8.27
C GLU A 16 5.93 18.52 9.07
N VAL A 17 6.49 17.46 8.45
CA VAL A 17 6.78 16.19 9.12
C VAL A 17 7.81 16.40 10.23
N GLU A 18 8.85 17.18 9.99
CA GLU A 18 9.84 17.51 11.01
C GLU A 18 9.24 18.29 12.18
N LYS A 19 8.36 19.26 11.90
CA LYS A 19 7.65 20.03 12.93
C LYS A 19 6.85 19.10 13.85
N ILE A 20 6.07 18.18 13.32
CA ILE A 20 5.34 17.18 14.10
C ILE A 20 6.28 16.38 15.01
N LEU A 21 7.41 15.92 14.48
CA LEU A 21 8.40 15.17 15.24
C LEU A 21 8.99 16.00 16.38
N VAL A 22 9.34 17.28 16.14
CA VAL A 22 9.91 18.17 17.16
C VAL A 22 8.88 18.51 18.23
N GLU A 23 7.65 18.85 17.84
CA GLU A 23 6.55 19.19 18.76
C GLU A 23 6.14 18.00 19.64
N SER A 24 6.36 16.78 19.20
CA SER A 24 6.14 15.57 20.02
C SER A 24 7.10 15.45 21.23
N GLY A 25 8.23 16.18 21.22
CA GLY A 25 9.28 16.06 22.25
C GLY A 25 10.12 14.78 22.17
N HIS A 26 9.99 13.98 21.08
CA HIS A 26 10.67 12.68 20.96
C HIS A 26 11.66 12.59 19.79
N ALA A 27 12.05 13.72 19.20
CA ALA A 27 12.93 13.77 18.07
C ALA A 27 14.31 13.10 18.31
N ASP A 28 14.83 13.21 19.54
CA ASP A 28 16.07 12.55 19.97
C ASP A 28 15.95 11.03 20.08
N LYS A 29 14.73 10.52 20.25
CA LYS A 29 14.41 9.09 20.39
C LYS A 29 14.03 8.41 19.07
N LEU A 30 13.90 9.16 17.97
CA LEU A 30 13.53 8.60 16.67
C LEU A 30 14.45 7.43 16.30
N LYS A 31 13.87 6.28 15.97
CA LYS A 31 14.58 5.06 15.56
C LYS A 31 14.22 4.61 14.16
N MET A 32 12.97 4.86 13.76
CA MET A 32 12.44 4.37 12.49
C MET A 32 11.38 5.33 11.96
N ILE A 33 11.40 5.55 10.65
CA ILE A 33 10.29 6.12 9.90
C ILE A 33 9.69 4.95 9.11
N TYR A 34 8.44 4.63 9.41
CA TYR A 34 7.70 3.57 8.74
C TYR A 34 6.62 4.19 7.86
N ILE A 35 6.60 3.85 6.59
CA ILE A 35 5.64 4.36 5.63
C ILE A 35 5.04 3.25 4.79
N GLU A 36 3.78 3.43 4.41
CA GLU A 36 3.10 2.69 3.35
C GLU A 36 2.86 3.66 2.19
N THR A 37 3.38 3.35 1.01
CA THR A 37 3.22 4.22 -0.16
C THR A 37 3.21 3.40 -1.45
N PRO A 38 2.12 3.42 -2.24
CA PRO A 38 0.88 4.18 -2.05
C PRO A 38 0.10 3.73 -0.81
N ALA A 39 -0.65 4.64 -0.20
CA ALA A 39 -1.47 4.35 0.98
C ALA A 39 -2.76 3.61 0.61
N ASN A 40 -3.13 2.62 1.42
CA ASN A 40 -4.42 1.94 1.34
C ASN A 40 -5.49 2.77 2.10
N PRO A 41 -6.66 3.09 1.53
CA PRO A 41 -7.17 2.70 0.20
C PRO A 41 -7.06 3.79 -0.86
N THR A 42 -6.54 4.97 -0.53
CA THR A 42 -6.68 6.20 -1.35
C THR A 42 -5.62 6.36 -2.43
N ASN A 43 -4.58 5.53 -2.42
CA ASN A 43 -3.41 5.64 -3.29
C ASN A 43 -2.61 6.94 -3.10
N ASP A 44 -2.71 7.58 -1.94
CA ASP A 44 -1.89 8.75 -1.63
C ASP A 44 -0.41 8.38 -1.50
N LEU A 45 0.47 9.29 -1.91
CA LEU A 45 1.90 9.04 -2.04
C LEU A 45 2.71 9.77 -0.96
N ILE A 46 3.75 9.08 -0.47
CA ILE A 46 4.77 9.65 0.41
C ILE A 46 6.12 9.58 -0.30
N ASP A 47 6.88 10.67 -0.28
CA ASP A 47 8.24 10.70 -0.85
C ASP A 47 9.22 9.96 0.06
N ILE A 48 9.70 8.80 -0.42
CA ILE A 48 10.65 7.94 0.29
C ILE A 48 11.98 8.68 0.52
N GLU A 49 12.43 9.49 -0.44
CA GLU A 49 13.68 10.21 -0.30
C GLU A 49 13.58 11.35 0.70
N MET A 50 12.43 12.02 0.78
CA MET A 50 12.13 12.98 1.84
C MET A 50 12.25 12.32 3.24
N CYS A 51 11.64 11.16 3.41
CA CYS A 51 11.76 10.37 4.66
C CYS A 51 13.21 9.99 4.96
N SER A 52 13.98 9.64 3.92
CA SER A 52 15.40 9.29 4.07
C SER A 52 16.27 10.49 4.43
N ASP A 53 15.94 11.68 3.94
CA ASP A 53 16.64 12.92 4.32
C ASP A 53 16.33 13.29 5.78
N LEU A 54 15.09 13.14 6.22
CA LEU A 54 14.71 13.31 7.62
C LEU A 54 15.44 12.31 8.52
N ALA A 55 15.41 11.01 8.15
CA ALA A 55 16.11 9.97 8.90
C ALA A 55 17.61 10.24 9.02
N ARG A 56 18.26 10.73 7.96
CA ARG A 56 19.67 11.11 7.97
C ARG A 56 19.94 12.26 8.92
N LYS A 57 19.10 13.29 8.92
CA LYS A 57 19.22 14.45 9.81
C LYS A 57 19.19 14.07 11.28
N TYR A 58 18.38 13.08 11.65
CA TYR A 58 18.23 12.59 13.05
C TYR A 58 19.11 11.39 13.38
N SER A 59 19.97 10.96 12.45
CA SER A 59 21.01 9.96 12.69
C SER A 59 22.28 10.60 13.26
N SER A 60 23.02 9.85 14.08
CA SER A 60 24.30 10.26 14.65
C SER A 60 25.27 9.08 14.76
N SER A 61 26.51 9.33 15.22
CA SER A 61 27.45 8.23 15.49
C SER A 61 26.84 7.27 16.52
N GLY A 62 26.68 6.00 16.12
CA GLY A 62 26.08 4.96 16.97
C GLY A 62 24.53 4.90 16.95
N LYS A 63 23.86 5.85 16.29
CA LYS A 63 22.40 5.88 16.17
C LYS A 63 22.00 6.09 14.71
N LYS A 64 21.62 5.00 14.01
CA LYS A 64 21.02 5.09 12.68
C LYS A 64 19.49 5.08 12.80
N VAL A 65 18.83 6.09 12.25
CA VAL A 65 17.37 6.09 12.01
C VAL A 65 17.10 5.35 10.70
N MET A 66 16.22 4.36 10.75
CA MET A 66 15.92 3.48 9.62
C MET A 66 14.67 3.97 8.88
N VAL A 67 14.66 3.87 7.55
CA VAL A 67 13.45 4.07 6.76
C VAL A 67 12.95 2.71 6.30
N THR A 68 11.73 2.37 6.70
CA THR A 68 11.04 1.13 6.35
C THR A 68 9.84 1.44 5.49
N VAL A 69 9.72 0.78 4.36
CA VAL A 69 8.63 0.96 3.40
C VAL A 69 7.84 -0.33 3.26
N ASP A 70 6.55 -0.29 3.60
CA ASP A 70 5.63 -1.33 3.16
C ASP A 70 5.31 -1.09 1.68
N ASN A 71 5.77 -2.00 0.84
CA ASN A 71 5.62 -1.93 -0.62
C ASN A 71 4.64 -2.98 -1.15
N THR A 72 3.71 -3.41 -0.33
CA THR A 72 2.75 -4.46 -0.70
C THR A 72 1.88 -4.04 -1.90
N TYR A 73 1.42 -2.79 -1.95
CA TYR A 73 0.53 -2.29 -3.01
C TYR A 73 1.16 -2.29 -4.40
N MET A 74 2.47 -2.03 -4.49
CA MET A 74 3.19 -1.99 -5.77
C MET A 74 3.97 -3.27 -6.05
N GLY A 75 4.12 -4.11 -5.03
CA GLY A 75 4.91 -5.33 -5.16
C GLY A 75 6.36 -5.06 -5.62
N PRO A 76 7.12 -6.11 -5.94
CA PRO A 76 8.54 -5.95 -6.27
C PRO A 76 8.81 -5.43 -7.69
N LEU A 77 7.78 -5.30 -8.55
CA LEU A 77 7.96 -4.89 -9.95
C LEU A 77 7.75 -3.40 -10.20
N TRP A 78 6.80 -2.78 -9.48
CA TRP A 78 6.31 -1.45 -9.85
C TRP A 78 6.89 -0.32 -8.99
N GLN A 79 7.59 -0.67 -7.90
CA GLN A 79 8.31 0.28 -7.06
C GLN A 79 9.55 -0.38 -6.45
N HIS A 80 10.65 0.37 -6.36
CA HIS A 80 11.93 -0.10 -5.84
C HIS A 80 12.43 0.79 -4.69
N PRO A 81 11.86 0.71 -3.47
CA PRO A 81 12.17 1.64 -2.38
C PRO A 81 13.66 1.71 -2.00
N LEU A 82 14.42 0.63 -2.13
CA LEU A 82 15.86 0.64 -1.87
C LEU A 82 16.63 1.57 -2.83
N LYS A 83 16.13 1.78 -4.06
CA LYS A 83 16.73 2.76 -4.99
C LYS A 83 16.46 4.22 -4.55
N HIS A 84 15.44 4.42 -3.72
CA HIS A 84 15.06 5.69 -3.12
C HIS A 84 15.53 5.81 -1.67
N ARG A 85 16.60 5.10 -1.33
CA ARG A 85 17.30 5.18 -0.04
C ARG A 85 16.53 4.63 1.17
N ALA A 86 15.48 3.84 0.99
CA ALA A 86 14.91 3.05 2.07
C ALA A 86 15.94 2.02 2.58
N ASP A 87 15.87 1.68 3.87
CA ASP A 87 16.74 0.69 4.50
C ASP A 87 16.11 -0.71 4.48
N ILE A 88 14.79 -0.77 4.63
CA ILE A 88 14.00 -2.00 4.69
C ILE A 88 12.79 -1.85 3.78
N VAL A 89 12.51 -2.88 3.01
CA VAL A 89 11.26 -3.01 2.25
C VAL A 89 10.52 -4.22 2.78
N LEU A 90 9.26 -4.01 3.12
CA LEU A 90 8.36 -5.06 3.58
C LEU A 90 7.33 -5.40 2.50
N TYR A 91 6.93 -6.64 2.48
CA TYR A 91 5.85 -7.14 1.65
C TYR A 91 4.94 -8.06 2.47
N SER A 92 3.66 -7.87 2.40
CA SER A 92 2.74 -8.97 2.63
C SER A 92 2.86 -9.92 1.43
N ALA A 93 3.64 -11.00 1.60
CA ALA A 93 3.80 -11.99 0.53
C ALA A 93 2.52 -12.77 0.25
N THR A 94 1.54 -12.69 1.15
CA THR A 94 0.14 -13.09 0.97
C THR A 94 -0.49 -12.49 -0.29
N LYS A 95 -0.07 -11.27 -0.68
CA LYS A 95 -0.64 -10.47 -1.77
C LYS A 95 -0.01 -10.87 -3.12
N TYR A 96 0.46 -9.94 -3.93
CA TYR A 96 1.00 -10.19 -5.28
C TYR A 96 2.04 -11.30 -5.35
N ILE A 97 2.90 -11.46 -4.33
CA ILE A 97 3.96 -12.47 -4.34
C ILE A 97 3.37 -13.87 -4.33
N GLY A 98 2.46 -14.18 -3.41
CA GLY A 98 1.65 -15.42 -3.42
C GLY A 98 0.68 -15.43 -4.60
N GLY A 99 -0.19 -14.42 -4.66
CA GLY A 99 -1.03 -14.10 -5.82
C GLY A 99 -2.17 -15.07 -6.12
N HIS A 100 -2.45 -16.04 -5.23
CA HIS A 100 -3.49 -17.07 -5.44
C HIS A 100 -4.43 -17.19 -4.25
N SER A 101 -4.36 -16.26 -3.29
CA SER A 101 -5.22 -16.22 -2.08
C SER A 101 -5.17 -17.50 -1.22
N ASP A 102 -4.07 -18.25 -1.28
CA ASP A 102 -3.88 -19.56 -0.67
C ASP A 102 -2.74 -19.62 0.36
N VAL A 103 -2.04 -18.51 0.60
CA VAL A 103 -0.92 -18.42 1.55
C VAL A 103 -1.00 -17.19 2.41
N ILE A 104 -0.49 -17.27 3.64
CA ILE A 104 -0.24 -16.13 4.53
C ILE A 104 1.26 -16.08 4.81
N ALA A 105 1.91 -15.02 4.35
CA ALA A 105 3.35 -14.89 4.49
C ALA A 105 3.80 -13.42 4.43
N GLY A 106 4.99 -13.14 4.95
CA GLY A 106 5.67 -11.85 4.84
C GLY A 106 7.07 -12.00 4.29
N ALA A 107 7.57 -10.92 3.69
CA ALA A 107 8.95 -10.84 3.24
C ALA A 107 9.56 -9.49 3.62
N ALA A 108 10.84 -9.52 3.98
CA ALA A 108 11.64 -8.32 4.26
C ALA A 108 12.91 -8.33 3.40
N VAL A 109 13.21 -7.20 2.77
CA VAL A 109 14.39 -7.01 1.91
C VAL A 109 15.17 -5.80 2.42
N GLY A 110 16.50 -5.89 2.40
CA GLY A 110 17.39 -4.83 2.85
C GLY A 110 18.85 -5.29 2.82
N SER A 111 19.75 -4.54 3.47
CA SER A 111 21.15 -4.91 3.57
C SER A 111 21.36 -6.21 4.36
N LYS A 112 22.45 -6.92 4.11
CA LYS A 112 22.80 -8.15 4.86
C LYS A 112 22.84 -7.92 6.37
N GLU A 113 23.32 -6.75 6.82
CA GLU A 113 23.39 -6.39 8.23
C GLU A 113 22.00 -6.30 8.86
N VAL A 114 21.12 -5.53 8.23
CA VAL A 114 19.74 -5.30 8.74
C VAL A 114 18.95 -6.60 8.70
N ILE A 115 18.95 -7.30 7.57
CA ILE A 115 18.22 -8.56 7.42
C ILE A 115 18.80 -9.64 8.34
N GLY A 116 20.12 -9.61 8.63
CA GLY A 116 20.72 -10.51 9.62
C GLY A 116 20.13 -10.33 11.03
N LYS A 117 19.88 -9.08 11.45
CA LYS A 117 19.21 -8.75 12.73
C LYS A 117 17.76 -9.25 12.75
N ILE A 118 17.00 -8.99 11.68
CA ILE A 118 15.60 -9.45 11.54
C ILE A 118 15.56 -10.99 11.57
N LYS A 119 16.44 -11.67 10.82
CA LYS A 119 16.52 -13.12 10.79
C LYS A 119 16.81 -13.72 12.16
N LYS A 120 17.72 -13.11 12.94
CA LYS A 120 18.03 -13.54 14.30
C LYS A 120 16.78 -13.43 15.22
N THR A 121 16.09 -12.30 15.18
CA THR A 121 14.85 -12.07 15.93
C THR A 121 13.76 -13.07 15.55
N ARG A 122 13.57 -13.29 14.22
CA ARG A 122 12.66 -14.30 13.68
C ARG A 122 12.93 -15.70 14.26
N THR A 123 14.20 -16.08 14.37
CA THR A 123 14.58 -17.39 14.93
C THR A 123 14.14 -17.55 16.39
N PHE A 124 14.26 -16.48 17.19
CA PHE A 124 13.83 -16.52 18.59
C PHE A 124 12.31 -16.54 18.74
N PHE A 125 11.57 -15.79 17.94
CA PHE A 125 10.10 -15.75 17.97
C PHE A 125 9.43 -16.92 17.26
N GLY A 126 10.17 -17.70 16.46
CA GLY A 126 9.63 -18.83 15.74
C GLY A 126 8.70 -18.46 14.57
N THR A 127 8.66 -17.19 14.15
CA THR A 127 7.79 -16.71 13.07
C THR A 127 8.37 -17.08 11.68
N MET A 128 8.65 -18.36 11.49
CA MET A 128 9.17 -18.91 10.23
C MET A 128 8.05 -19.53 9.42
N ILE A 129 8.13 -19.29 8.12
CA ILE A 129 7.24 -19.92 7.16
C ILE A 129 7.59 -21.41 7.03
N ASP A 130 6.59 -22.25 6.87
CA ASP A 130 6.75 -23.68 6.67
C ASP A 130 7.26 -24.01 5.25
N PRO A 131 7.80 -25.24 5.04
CA PRO A 131 8.39 -25.63 3.74
C PRO A 131 7.38 -25.64 2.59
N HIS A 132 6.12 -26.04 2.81
CA HIS A 132 5.11 -26.08 1.76
C HIS A 132 4.72 -24.66 1.30
N THR A 133 4.45 -23.75 2.23
CA THR A 133 4.18 -22.35 1.90
C THR A 133 5.40 -21.69 1.23
N SER A 134 6.63 -22.03 1.65
CA SER A 134 7.85 -21.56 1.00
C SER A 134 7.91 -22.01 -0.46
N TRP A 135 7.58 -23.26 -0.73
CA TRP A 135 7.53 -23.82 -2.09
C TRP A 135 6.46 -23.14 -2.95
N LEU A 136 5.25 -22.91 -2.40
CA LEU A 136 4.19 -22.20 -3.10
C LEU A 136 4.62 -20.78 -3.48
N LEU A 137 5.29 -20.04 -2.58
CA LEU A 137 5.80 -18.71 -2.89
C LEU A 137 6.86 -18.74 -4.00
N MET A 138 7.80 -19.68 -3.94
CA MET A 138 8.82 -19.83 -4.99
C MET A 138 8.20 -20.09 -6.35
N ARG A 139 7.21 -20.99 -6.41
CA ARG A 139 6.46 -21.29 -7.63
C ARG A 139 5.68 -20.08 -8.14
N SER A 140 5.06 -19.32 -7.23
CA SER A 140 4.27 -18.13 -7.58
C SER A 140 5.14 -16.99 -8.13
N LEU A 141 6.40 -16.88 -7.72
CA LEU A 141 7.33 -15.90 -8.26
C LEU A 141 7.59 -16.06 -9.76
N GLU A 142 7.51 -17.28 -10.29
CA GLU A 142 7.74 -17.54 -11.72
C GLU A 142 6.70 -16.86 -12.62
N THR A 143 5.47 -16.67 -12.12
CA THR A 143 4.38 -16.01 -12.86
C THR A 143 4.09 -14.60 -12.38
N LEU A 144 4.85 -14.08 -11.40
CA LEU A 144 4.58 -12.79 -10.76
C LEU A 144 4.45 -11.65 -11.77
N LYS A 145 5.40 -11.55 -12.69
CA LYS A 145 5.42 -10.49 -13.71
C LYS A 145 4.18 -10.54 -14.60
N ILE A 146 3.87 -11.72 -15.13
CA ILE A 146 2.72 -11.93 -16.03
C ILE A 146 1.41 -11.54 -15.32
N ARG A 147 1.22 -11.97 -14.06
CA ARG A 147 0.02 -11.66 -13.28
C ARG A 147 -0.09 -10.17 -12.98
N MET A 148 0.98 -9.55 -12.53
CA MET A 148 0.96 -8.13 -12.19
C MET A 148 0.70 -7.27 -13.43
N GLU A 149 1.37 -7.53 -14.56
CA GLU A 149 1.18 -6.77 -15.80
C GLU A 149 -0.26 -6.93 -16.34
N ALA A 150 -0.81 -8.13 -16.33
CA ALA A 150 -2.20 -8.36 -16.75
C ALA A 150 -3.20 -7.63 -15.83
N ALA A 151 -3.02 -7.70 -14.51
CA ALA A 151 -3.86 -7.01 -13.55
C ALA A 151 -3.81 -5.49 -13.72
N ALA A 152 -2.62 -4.91 -13.93
CA ALA A 152 -2.47 -3.48 -14.17
C ALA A 152 -3.15 -3.03 -15.47
N ALA A 153 -3.03 -3.81 -16.54
CA ALA A 153 -3.70 -3.52 -17.81
C ALA A 153 -5.23 -3.56 -17.68
N ASN A 154 -5.77 -4.50 -16.90
CA ASN A 154 -7.19 -4.57 -16.58
C ASN A 154 -7.63 -3.38 -15.71
N ALA A 155 -6.85 -3.04 -14.68
CA ALA A 155 -7.17 -1.93 -13.78
C ALA A 155 -7.27 -0.59 -14.52
N GLU A 156 -6.42 -0.35 -15.51
CA GLU A 156 -6.50 0.84 -16.34
C GLU A 156 -7.85 0.94 -17.07
N LYS A 157 -8.34 -0.18 -17.64
CA LYS A 157 -9.64 -0.23 -18.33
C LYS A 157 -10.82 -0.03 -17.37
N VAL A 158 -10.76 -0.66 -16.20
CA VAL A 158 -11.79 -0.50 -15.17
C VAL A 158 -11.79 0.94 -14.65
N ALA A 159 -10.63 1.54 -14.36
CA ALA A 159 -10.53 2.92 -13.93
C ALA A 159 -11.07 3.90 -14.98
N GLU A 160 -10.78 3.67 -16.27
CA GLU A 160 -11.31 4.47 -17.38
C GLU A 160 -12.84 4.39 -17.44
N TYR A 161 -13.42 3.20 -17.32
CA TYR A 161 -14.87 3.01 -17.28
C TYR A 161 -15.50 3.73 -16.09
N LEU A 162 -14.99 3.52 -14.89
CA LEU A 162 -15.51 4.14 -13.67
C LEU A 162 -15.41 5.66 -13.71
N SER A 163 -14.33 6.22 -14.27
CA SER A 163 -14.14 7.67 -14.34
C SER A 163 -15.17 8.42 -15.21
N ARG A 164 -15.89 7.68 -16.06
CA ARG A 164 -16.93 8.22 -16.95
C ARG A 164 -18.34 7.84 -16.50
N HIS A 165 -18.45 7.02 -15.46
CA HIS A 165 -19.75 6.48 -15.04
C HIS A 165 -20.52 7.49 -14.19
N GLN A 166 -21.80 7.73 -14.52
CA GLN A 166 -22.64 8.76 -13.87
C GLN A 166 -22.87 8.55 -12.36
N LYS A 167 -22.77 7.31 -11.86
CA LYS A 167 -22.89 6.98 -10.45
C LYS A 167 -21.56 6.94 -9.70
N VAL A 168 -20.46 7.37 -10.31
CA VAL A 168 -19.13 7.48 -9.69
C VAL A 168 -18.78 8.95 -9.58
N GLU A 169 -18.48 9.39 -8.35
CA GLU A 169 -18.14 10.78 -8.06
C GLU A 169 -16.64 11.04 -8.23
N LYS A 170 -15.81 10.11 -7.74
CA LYS A 170 -14.35 10.23 -7.77
C LYS A 170 -13.70 8.86 -7.91
N VAL A 171 -12.60 8.79 -8.64
CA VAL A 171 -11.77 7.58 -8.76
C VAL A 171 -10.38 7.88 -8.22
N TYR A 172 -9.92 7.06 -7.27
CA TYR A 172 -8.59 7.09 -6.68
C TYR A 172 -7.75 6.01 -7.37
N TYR A 173 -6.95 6.42 -8.32
CA TYR A 173 -6.10 5.54 -9.12
C TYR A 173 -4.78 6.23 -9.44
N LEU A 174 -3.65 5.52 -9.33
CA LEU A 174 -2.34 6.13 -9.54
C LEU A 174 -2.18 6.76 -10.93
N GLY A 175 -2.79 6.19 -11.97
CA GLY A 175 -2.82 6.78 -13.30
C GLY A 175 -3.50 8.16 -13.39
N TYR A 176 -4.20 8.56 -12.33
CA TYR A 176 -4.87 9.86 -12.23
C TYR A 176 -4.21 10.80 -11.22
N THR A 177 -3.04 10.43 -10.66
CA THR A 177 -2.34 11.23 -9.65
C THR A 177 -2.09 12.66 -10.14
N ALA A 178 -1.57 12.83 -11.34
CA ALA A 178 -1.30 14.16 -11.89
C ALA A 178 -2.55 15.05 -12.02
N LYS A 179 -3.74 14.45 -12.19
CA LYS A 179 -5.02 15.15 -12.26
C LYS A 179 -5.61 15.41 -10.89
N ASN A 180 -5.59 14.40 -10.01
CA ASN A 180 -6.29 14.42 -8.74
C ASN A 180 -5.45 15.08 -7.63
N ASN A 181 -4.14 14.83 -7.63
CA ASN A 181 -3.19 15.30 -6.63
C ASN A 181 -1.92 15.83 -7.34
N PRO A 182 -1.96 17.03 -7.97
CA PRO A 182 -0.84 17.55 -8.76
C PRO A 182 0.47 17.63 -7.99
N ASP A 183 0.42 17.93 -6.69
CA ASP A 183 1.58 18.02 -5.80
C ASP A 183 2.30 16.68 -5.64
N GLN A 184 1.59 15.56 -5.82
CA GLN A 184 2.15 14.22 -5.77
C GLN A 184 2.63 13.70 -7.14
N ALA A 185 2.39 14.44 -8.23
CA ALA A 185 2.76 14.00 -9.59
C ALA A 185 4.27 13.78 -9.73
N GLY A 186 5.08 14.65 -9.11
CA GLY A 186 6.54 14.50 -9.08
C GLY A 186 6.99 13.24 -8.35
N ILE A 187 6.36 12.92 -7.23
CA ILE A 187 6.61 11.70 -6.45
C ILE A 187 6.28 10.47 -7.29
N PHE A 188 5.11 10.47 -7.95
CA PHE A 188 4.69 9.38 -8.81
C PHE A 188 5.71 9.11 -9.92
N THR A 189 6.06 10.13 -10.68
CA THR A 189 7.01 9.98 -11.80
C THR A 189 8.39 9.48 -11.35
N LYS A 190 8.83 9.87 -10.16
CA LYS A 190 10.13 9.51 -9.60
C LYS A 190 10.16 8.08 -9.05
N GLN A 191 9.11 7.64 -8.37
CA GLN A 191 9.13 6.44 -7.54
C GLN A 191 8.42 5.23 -8.15
N TYR A 192 7.52 5.42 -9.13
CA TYR A 192 6.63 4.37 -9.61
C TYR A 192 6.84 4.05 -11.08
N LEU A 193 6.76 2.77 -11.41
CA LEU A 193 6.97 2.23 -12.75
C LEU A 193 5.67 1.76 -13.41
N SER A 194 4.55 1.85 -12.68
CA SER A 194 3.22 1.43 -13.14
C SER A 194 2.14 2.17 -12.36
N ASN A 195 0.94 2.21 -12.94
CA ASN A 195 -0.26 2.69 -12.26
C ASN A 195 -0.84 1.67 -11.26
N GLY A 196 -0.28 0.45 -11.21
CA GLY A 196 -0.75 -0.62 -10.32
C GLY A 196 -2.10 -1.23 -10.70
N ALA A 197 -2.58 -2.12 -9.85
CA ALA A 197 -3.85 -2.82 -10.05
C ALA A 197 -4.85 -2.57 -8.91
N MET A 198 -4.55 -1.60 -8.03
CA MET A 198 -5.44 -1.17 -6.96
C MET A 198 -6.08 0.15 -7.31
N LEU A 199 -7.38 0.23 -7.14
CA LEU A 199 -8.12 1.48 -7.28
C LEU A 199 -9.25 1.55 -6.24
N SER A 200 -9.62 2.76 -5.87
CA SER A 200 -10.82 3.01 -5.09
C SER A 200 -11.69 4.05 -5.81
N PHE A 201 -12.94 4.09 -5.49
CA PHE A 201 -13.84 5.11 -6.01
C PHE A 201 -14.95 5.41 -5.03
N ASP A 202 -15.45 6.64 -5.06
CA ASP A 202 -16.62 7.07 -4.34
C ASP A 202 -17.84 6.94 -5.25
N VAL A 203 -18.89 6.26 -4.78
CA VAL A 203 -20.18 6.25 -5.45
C VAL A 203 -20.92 7.56 -5.21
N VAL A 204 -21.78 7.96 -6.14
CA VAL A 204 -22.74 9.05 -5.90
C VAL A 204 -23.77 8.56 -4.88
N GLY A 205 -23.92 9.29 -3.79
CA GLY A 205 -24.80 8.93 -2.66
C GLY A 205 -23.98 8.73 -1.38
N GLY A 206 -24.18 7.65 -0.68
CA GLY A 206 -23.58 7.35 0.61
C GLY A 206 -23.26 5.85 0.79
N GLU A 207 -23.20 5.43 2.05
CA GLU A 207 -22.93 4.03 2.43
C GLU A 207 -23.94 3.04 1.82
N HIS A 208 -25.22 3.44 1.78
CA HIS A 208 -26.28 2.60 1.21
C HIS A 208 -26.03 2.28 -0.27
N GLU A 209 -25.61 3.26 -1.06
CA GLU A 209 -25.29 3.09 -2.48
C GLU A 209 -24.01 2.25 -2.66
N ALA A 210 -23.01 2.43 -1.79
CA ALA A 210 -21.82 1.59 -1.79
C ALA A 210 -22.15 0.11 -1.52
N PHE A 211 -22.99 -0.16 -0.52
CA PHE A 211 -23.44 -1.53 -0.22
C PHE A 211 -24.34 -2.09 -1.32
N THR A 212 -25.20 -1.27 -1.92
CA THR A 212 -26.01 -1.69 -3.06
C THR A 212 -25.14 -2.10 -4.24
N PHE A 213 -24.09 -1.32 -4.55
CA PHE A 213 -23.10 -1.68 -5.56
C PHE A 213 -22.43 -3.01 -5.22
N LEU A 214 -21.84 -3.15 -4.03
CA LEU A 214 -21.12 -4.34 -3.61
C LEU A 214 -21.99 -5.60 -3.65
N ASN A 215 -23.24 -5.50 -3.19
CA ASN A 215 -24.20 -6.61 -3.20
C ASN A 215 -24.69 -6.97 -4.61
N SER A 216 -24.55 -6.10 -5.59
CA SER A 216 -24.93 -6.35 -6.99
C SER A 216 -23.86 -7.06 -7.81
N LEU A 217 -22.63 -7.12 -7.31
CA LEU A 217 -21.50 -7.74 -8.01
C LEU A 217 -21.74 -9.23 -8.23
N LYS A 218 -21.38 -9.72 -9.43
CA LYS A 218 -21.56 -11.13 -9.82
C LYS A 218 -20.23 -11.87 -9.96
N HIS A 219 -19.24 -11.23 -10.55
CA HIS A 219 -17.92 -11.80 -10.81
C HIS A 219 -16.89 -11.37 -9.77
N ILE A 220 -16.85 -10.08 -9.47
CA ILE A 220 -15.98 -9.55 -8.41
C ILE A 220 -16.54 -9.96 -7.06
N LYS A 221 -15.74 -10.58 -6.20
CA LYS A 221 -16.18 -11.06 -4.89
C LYS A 221 -16.02 -9.96 -3.83
N LEU A 222 -17.03 -9.87 -2.95
CA LEU A 222 -16.92 -9.04 -1.75
C LEU A 222 -15.99 -9.74 -0.76
N ALA A 223 -14.78 -9.24 -0.63
CA ALA A 223 -13.78 -9.76 0.28
C ALA A 223 -12.66 -8.75 0.52
N VAL A 224 -12.07 -8.81 1.71
CA VAL A 224 -10.78 -8.16 2.01
C VAL A 224 -9.65 -8.87 1.26
N SER A 225 -8.43 -8.33 1.33
CA SER A 225 -7.25 -8.78 0.62
C SER A 225 -7.09 -8.09 -0.74
N LEU A 226 -6.03 -8.44 -1.45
CA LEU A 226 -5.67 -7.83 -2.74
C LEU A 226 -4.58 -8.63 -3.45
N GLY A 227 -4.34 -8.32 -4.71
CA GLY A 227 -3.19 -8.82 -5.47
C GLY A 227 -3.27 -10.29 -5.87
N GLY A 228 -4.47 -10.89 -5.77
CA GLY A 228 -4.77 -12.22 -6.28
C GLY A 228 -4.98 -12.24 -7.79
N THR A 229 -5.20 -13.43 -8.35
CA THR A 229 -5.62 -13.62 -9.74
C THR A 229 -7.08 -13.23 -9.96
N GLU A 230 -7.89 -13.28 -8.89
CA GLU A 230 -9.28 -12.85 -8.86
C GLU A 230 -9.42 -11.39 -8.47
N SER A 231 -10.43 -10.74 -9.02
CA SER A 231 -10.83 -9.39 -8.62
C SER A 231 -11.64 -9.42 -7.32
N LEU A 232 -11.31 -8.52 -6.41
CA LEU A 232 -11.97 -8.37 -5.11
C LEU A 232 -12.47 -6.95 -4.92
N ALA A 233 -13.61 -6.82 -4.24
CA ALA A 233 -14.17 -5.54 -3.83
C ALA A 233 -14.38 -5.49 -2.32
N GLU A 234 -14.20 -4.33 -1.71
CA GLU A 234 -14.52 -4.12 -0.30
C GLU A 234 -15.03 -2.71 -0.04
N HIS A 235 -15.65 -2.53 1.13
CA HIS A 235 -16.00 -1.23 1.69
C HIS A 235 -14.96 -0.87 2.77
N PRO A 236 -13.96 -0.03 2.50
CA PRO A 236 -12.86 0.19 3.43
C PRO A 236 -13.32 0.67 4.82
N ALA A 237 -14.28 1.60 4.86
CA ALA A 237 -14.73 2.23 6.10
C ALA A 237 -15.33 1.23 7.11
N SER A 238 -16.00 0.16 6.66
CA SER A 238 -16.62 -0.84 7.53
C SER A 238 -15.87 -2.18 7.57
N MET A 239 -14.81 -2.37 6.75
CA MET A 239 -14.05 -3.61 6.68
C MET A 239 -12.59 -3.41 7.15
N THR A 240 -11.69 -2.98 6.27
CA THR A 240 -10.26 -2.87 6.60
C THR A 240 -9.92 -1.71 7.52
N HIS A 241 -10.75 -0.68 7.59
CA HIS A 241 -10.57 0.50 8.46
C HIS A 241 -11.70 0.63 9.50
N ALA A 242 -12.39 -0.47 9.83
CA ALA A 242 -13.51 -0.45 10.79
C ALA A 242 -13.10 0.12 12.15
N ASP A 243 -11.91 -0.24 12.63
CA ASP A 243 -11.39 0.17 13.94
C ASP A 243 -10.76 1.58 13.95
N VAL A 244 -10.66 2.26 12.80
CA VAL A 244 -10.13 3.63 12.71
C VAL A 244 -11.24 4.61 13.16
N PRO A 245 -10.95 5.56 14.08
CA PRO A 245 -11.91 6.58 14.49
C PRO A 245 -12.46 7.39 13.30
N PHE A 246 -13.70 7.87 13.43
CA PHE A 246 -14.39 8.58 12.35
C PHE A 246 -13.64 9.84 11.89
N GLU A 247 -13.14 10.62 12.82
CA GLU A 247 -12.37 11.83 12.54
C GLU A 247 -11.09 11.50 11.76
N GLU A 248 -10.42 10.42 12.14
CA GLU A 248 -9.22 9.98 11.46
C GLU A 248 -9.51 9.42 10.06
N LYS A 249 -10.63 8.71 9.86
CA LYS A 249 -11.09 8.30 8.52
C LYS A 249 -11.30 9.49 7.60
N GLN A 250 -11.89 10.58 8.12
CA GLN A 250 -12.08 11.80 7.35
C GLN A 250 -10.75 12.44 6.93
N GLU A 251 -9.79 12.53 7.84
CA GLU A 251 -8.45 13.04 7.55
C GLU A 251 -7.69 12.16 6.53
N LEU A 252 -7.93 10.84 6.55
CA LEU A 252 -7.38 9.88 5.60
C LEU A 252 -8.18 9.81 4.29
N HIS A 253 -9.22 10.62 4.14
CA HIS A 253 -10.14 10.59 2.98
C HIS A 253 -10.80 9.23 2.75
N VAL A 254 -10.95 8.41 3.80
CA VAL A 254 -11.72 7.16 3.76
C VAL A 254 -13.18 7.48 4.00
N THR A 255 -13.96 7.55 2.92
CA THR A 255 -15.39 7.94 2.98
C THR A 255 -16.30 6.72 3.16
N ASP A 256 -17.52 6.95 3.68
CA ASP A 256 -18.55 5.91 3.80
C ASP A 256 -19.13 5.47 2.44
N LYS A 257 -18.84 6.19 1.37
CA LYS A 257 -19.24 5.87 -0.01
C LYS A 257 -18.13 5.25 -0.84
N MET A 258 -16.98 4.98 -0.22
CA MET A 258 -15.81 4.45 -0.90
C MET A 258 -15.92 2.95 -1.10
N VAL A 259 -15.62 2.50 -2.31
CA VAL A 259 -15.39 1.11 -2.66
C VAL A 259 -13.95 0.95 -3.13
N ARG A 260 -13.23 -0.05 -2.60
CA ARG A 260 -11.90 -0.43 -3.09
C ARG A 260 -11.99 -1.66 -3.96
N LEU A 261 -11.29 -1.64 -5.10
CA LEU A 261 -11.13 -2.78 -5.99
C LEU A 261 -9.66 -3.21 -6.06
N SER A 262 -9.44 -4.50 -5.89
CA SER A 262 -8.22 -5.19 -6.30
C SER A 262 -8.51 -5.90 -7.61
N ILE A 263 -7.94 -5.44 -8.70
CA ILE A 263 -8.21 -5.99 -10.02
C ILE A 263 -7.30 -7.18 -10.29
N GLY A 264 -7.90 -8.27 -10.75
CA GLY A 264 -7.25 -9.52 -11.10
C GLY A 264 -6.95 -9.65 -12.59
N ILE A 265 -6.79 -10.89 -13.04
CA ILE A 265 -6.36 -11.22 -14.41
C ILE A 265 -7.50 -11.76 -15.28
N GLU A 266 -8.74 -11.62 -14.85
CA GLU A 266 -9.93 -12.01 -15.61
C GLU A 266 -10.02 -11.19 -16.92
N ASN A 267 -10.93 -11.54 -17.79
CA ASN A 267 -11.22 -10.70 -18.93
C ASN A 267 -11.88 -9.38 -18.44
N TYR A 268 -11.24 -8.24 -18.69
CA TYR A 268 -11.74 -6.95 -18.19
C TYR A 268 -13.16 -6.59 -18.66
N LYS A 269 -13.66 -7.24 -19.73
CA LYS A 269 -15.04 -7.03 -20.22
C LYS A 269 -16.09 -7.69 -19.33
N ASP A 270 -15.66 -8.61 -18.50
CA ASP A 270 -16.55 -9.33 -17.58
C ASP A 270 -16.58 -8.68 -16.20
N LEU A 271 -15.64 -7.73 -15.93
CA LEU A 271 -15.54 -6.97 -14.69
C LEU A 271 -16.40 -5.71 -14.72
#